data_dafea6197967b6d268bd7caa2ea4b8a8
#
_entry.id   dafea6197967b6d268bd7caa2ea4b8a8
#
_cell.length_a   1.000
_cell.length_b   1.000
_cell.length_c   1.000
_cell.angle_alpha   90.00
_cell.angle_beta   90.00
_cell.angle_gamma   90.00
#
_symmetry.space_group_name_H-M   'P 1'
#
loop_
_entity.id
_entity.type
_entity.pdbx_description
1 polymer ?
#
loop_
_entity_poly.entity_id
_entity_poly.type
_entity_poly.pdbx_seq_one_letter_code
_entity_poly.pdbx_strand_id
1 'polypeptide(L)'
;MKKMLYACILLLSCLLICGCSLITPLPHLSADEKENVEIKTCSLRGEVTEIMRGVLVVKMNPYTNDVEKWGEYVYLITFKAGDFCVGDFVEFEFSRYERPTDATQYLRIYPSYLEEEIRYLKPIIYLYPEVPTECSVRVDLDGGLSCTYPEHGDSGWNGFLANPDGTLVFPDGREYYALYWEGLNQMDPDLTRGFCVKGEDTSEFLEWALAEQGLTPREANEFIVYWLPQMQENEYNVISFQTDGYTDSARLEITPTPDTLIRVFMTYYSSDAPVEIEAQELSCCDRLGFTVVEWGGGEVKKP
;
A
#
# COMPACT_ATOMS: atom_id res chain seq x y z
N MET A 1 0.74 -26.17 -40.55
CA MET A 1 0.35 -26.25 -39.12
C MET A 1 1.45 -25.86 -38.13
N LYS A 2 2.68 -26.37 -38.22
CA LYS A 2 3.77 -25.99 -37.31
C LYS A 2 4.20 -24.51 -37.35
N LYS A 3 4.10 -23.84 -38.51
CA LYS A 3 4.45 -22.39 -38.61
C LYS A 3 3.43 -21.44 -37.99
N MET A 4 2.15 -21.82 -37.90
CA MET A 4 1.11 -21.03 -37.21
C MET A 4 1.23 -21.12 -35.67
N LEU A 5 1.69 -22.26 -35.14
CA LEU A 5 1.87 -22.44 -33.70
C LEU A 5 3.03 -21.58 -33.17
N TYR A 6 4.12 -21.43 -33.95
CA TYR A 6 5.24 -20.54 -33.59
C TYR A 6 4.88 -19.05 -33.63
N ALA A 7 4.01 -18.62 -34.53
CA ALA A 7 3.53 -17.23 -34.56
C ALA A 7 2.67 -16.88 -33.33
N CYS A 8 1.83 -17.80 -32.86
CA CYS A 8 1.05 -17.61 -31.63
C CYS A 8 1.92 -17.58 -30.37
N ILE A 9 2.98 -18.42 -30.31
CA ILE A 9 3.89 -18.45 -29.15
C ILE A 9 4.76 -17.18 -29.12
N LEU A 10 5.20 -16.68 -30.29
CA LEU A 10 5.96 -15.42 -30.36
C LEU A 10 5.12 -14.17 -30.05
N LEU A 11 3.83 -14.15 -30.39
CA LEU A 11 2.92 -13.08 -30.01
C LEU A 11 2.65 -13.09 -28.50
N LEU A 12 2.52 -14.27 -27.86
CA LEU A 12 2.37 -14.39 -26.41
C LEU A 12 3.65 -13.96 -25.66
N SER A 13 4.85 -14.27 -26.22
CA SER A 13 6.11 -13.89 -25.57
C SER A 13 6.44 -12.40 -25.70
N CYS A 14 6.03 -11.74 -26.79
CA CYS A 14 6.17 -10.29 -26.93
C CYS A 14 5.22 -9.49 -26.02
N LEU A 15 4.04 -10.03 -25.68
CA LEU A 15 3.09 -9.42 -24.74
C LEU A 15 3.56 -9.50 -23.28
N LEU A 16 4.48 -10.42 -22.95
CA LEU A 16 5.06 -10.58 -21.61
C LEU A 16 6.26 -9.66 -21.35
N ILE A 17 6.85 -9.03 -22.37
CA ILE A 17 8.10 -8.24 -22.28
C ILE A 17 7.85 -6.73 -22.33
N CYS A 18 6.78 -6.28 -22.95
CA CYS A 18 6.36 -4.87 -22.91
C CYS A 18 5.29 -4.70 -21.86
N GLY A 19 5.57 -3.97 -20.78
CA GLY A 19 4.60 -3.57 -19.74
C GLY A 19 3.37 -2.80 -20.24
N CYS A 20 2.91 -3.07 -21.47
CA CYS A 20 1.68 -2.58 -22.05
C CYS A 20 0.51 -3.36 -21.46
N SER A 21 -0.33 -2.64 -20.75
CA SER A 21 -1.67 -2.99 -20.38
C SER A 21 -2.31 -3.94 -21.39
N LEU A 22 -2.53 -5.19 -21.01
CA LEU A 22 -3.43 -6.07 -21.76
C LEU A 22 -4.85 -5.52 -21.61
N ILE A 23 -5.18 -4.50 -22.41
CA ILE A 23 -6.55 -4.40 -22.90
C ILE A 23 -6.66 -5.65 -23.77
N THR A 24 -7.20 -6.75 -23.23
CA THR A 24 -7.69 -7.79 -24.11
C THR A 24 -8.69 -7.10 -25.02
N PRO A 25 -8.44 -7.01 -26.33
CA PRO A 25 -9.46 -6.52 -27.21
C PRO A 25 -10.67 -7.42 -26.94
N LEU A 26 -11.84 -6.81 -26.76
CA LEU A 26 -13.10 -7.54 -26.89
C LEU A 26 -12.89 -8.53 -28.04
N PRO A 27 -13.19 -9.81 -27.86
CA PRO A 27 -13.07 -10.78 -28.94
C PRO A 27 -13.73 -10.14 -30.15
N HIS A 28 -13.06 -10.18 -31.31
CA HIS A 28 -13.43 -9.46 -32.51
C HIS A 28 -14.93 -9.59 -32.78
N LEU A 29 -15.71 -8.65 -32.26
CA LEU A 29 -17.08 -8.43 -32.65
C LEU A 29 -17.02 -7.62 -33.94
N SER A 30 -17.79 -8.01 -34.94
CA SER A 30 -18.06 -7.19 -36.09
C SER A 30 -18.68 -5.86 -35.66
N ALA A 31 -18.60 -4.83 -36.48
CA ALA A 31 -19.19 -3.53 -36.17
C ALA A 31 -20.68 -3.66 -35.79
N ASP A 32 -21.41 -4.54 -36.50
CA ASP A 32 -22.84 -4.79 -36.29
C ASP A 32 -23.13 -5.54 -34.97
N GLU A 33 -22.20 -6.37 -34.48
CA GLU A 33 -22.34 -7.06 -33.20
C GLU A 33 -22.05 -6.13 -32.00
N LYS A 34 -21.30 -5.04 -32.18
CA LYS A 34 -21.05 -4.04 -31.13
C LYS A 34 -22.26 -3.15 -30.86
N GLU A 35 -23.09 -2.92 -31.84
CA GLU A 35 -24.30 -2.08 -31.70
C GLU A 35 -25.41 -2.75 -30.86
N ASN A 36 -25.40 -4.08 -30.73
CA ASN A 36 -26.43 -4.85 -30.04
C ASN A 36 -26.00 -5.41 -28.67
N VAL A 37 -24.88 -4.94 -28.11
CA VAL A 37 -24.40 -5.41 -26.80
C VAL A 37 -24.95 -4.54 -25.69
N GLU A 38 -25.81 -5.11 -24.86
CA GLU A 38 -26.34 -4.43 -23.68
C GLU A 38 -25.24 -4.31 -22.62
N ILE A 39 -24.94 -3.08 -22.21
CA ILE A 39 -24.00 -2.79 -21.11
C ILE A 39 -24.80 -2.76 -19.82
N LYS A 40 -24.52 -3.70 -18.93
CA LYS A 40 -25.11 -3.71 -17.57
C LYS A 40 -24.08 -3.34 -16.53
N THR A 41 -24.46 -2.46 -15.62
CA THR A 41 -23.68 -2.18 -14.42
C THR A 41 -23.99 -3.25 -13.38
N CYS A 42 -22.95 -3.82 -12.81
CA CYS A 42 -23.04 -4.87 -11.79
C CYS A 42 -22.16 -4.46 -10.61
N SER A 43 -22.54 -4.88 -9.42
CA SER A 43 -21.68 -4.79 -8.23
C SER A 43 -21.32 -6.20 -7.73
N LEU A 44 -20.14 -6.32 -7.17
CA LEU A 44 -19.63 -7.56 -6.56
C LEU A 44 -19.03 -7.23 -5.20
N ARG A 45 -19.19 -8.18 -4.26
CA ARG A 45 -18.56 -8.12 -2.93
C ARG A 45 -17.83 -9.41 -2.65
N GLY A 46 -16.61 -9.32 -2.17
CA GLY A 46 -15.82 -10.50 -1.86
C GLY A 46 -14.49 -10.18 -1.20
N GLU A 47 -13.74 -11.22 -0.90
CA GLU A 47 -12.42 -11.16 -0.28
C GLU A 47 -11.34 -11.43 -1.34
N VAL A 48 -10.30 -10.63 -1.39
CA VAL A 48 -9.14 -10.86 -2.25
C VAL A 48 -8.35 -12.03 -1.68
N THR A 49 -8.29 -13.14 -2.40
CA THR A 49 -7.60 -14.37 -1.97
C THR A 49 -6.26 -14.56 -2.65
N GLU A 50 -6.01 -13.91 -3.78
CA GLU A 50 -4.75 -13.98 -4.51
C GLU A 50 -4.57 -12.74 -5.38
N ILE A 51 -3.32 -12.28 -5.51
CA ILE A 51 -2.94 -11.16 -6.37
C ILE A 51 -1.88 -11.66 -7.35
N MET A 52 -2.23 -11.65 -8.63
CA MET A 52 -1.32 -11.90 -9.73
C MET A 52 -1.02 -10.58 -10.46
N ARG A 53 -0.06 -10.58 -11.39
CA ARG A 53 0.26 -9.37 -12.18
C ARG A 53 -0.98 -8.82 -12.89
N GLY A 54 -1.55 -7.74 -12.33
CA GLY A 54 -2.71 -7.06 -12.89
C GLY A 54 -4.03 -7.80 -12.74
N VAL A 55 -4.09 -8.87 -11.93
CA VAL A 55 -5.29 -9.66 -11.68
C VAL A 55 -5.48 -9.87 -10.19
N LEU A 56 -6.66 -9.55 -9.69
CA LEU A 56 -7.12 -9.94 -8.36
C LEU A 56 -7.98 -11.19 -8.47
N VAL A 57 -7.75 -12.16 -7.61
CA VAL A 57 -8.65 -13.29 -7.41
C VAL A 57 -9.51 -12.97 -6.20
N VAL A 58 -10.81 -12.79 -6.41
CA VAL A 58 -11.77 -12.44 -5.37
C VAL A 58 -12.68 -13.63 -5.09
N LYS A 59 -12.68 -14.08 -3.85
CA LYS A 59 -13.64 -15.07 -3.36
C LYS A 59 -14.94 -14.36 -3.02
N MET A 60 -16.01 -14.74 -3.69
CA MET A 60 -17.30 -14.09 -3.55
C MET A 60 -17.92 -14.36 -2.18
N ASN A 61 -18.60 -13.35 -1.64
CA ASN A 61 -19.30 -13.50 -0.38
C ASN A 61 -20.45 -14.51 -0.53
N PRO A 62 -20.43 -15.64 0.20
CA PRO A 62 -21.45 -16.70 0.05
C PRO A 62 -22.84 -16.29 0.51
N TYR A 63 -22.97 -15.17 1.21
CA TYR A 63 -24.26 -14.64 1.70
C TYR A 63 -24.93 -13.68 0.73
N THR A 64 -24.32 -13.43 -0.44
CA THR A 64 -24.92 -12.65 -1.52
C THR A 64 -25.35 -13.58 -2.67
N ASN A 65 -26.33 -13.16 -3.46
CA ASN A 65 -26.72 -13.91 -4.68
C ASN A 65 -25.63 -13.92 -5.77
N ASP A 66 -24.48 -13.38 -5.48
CA ASP A 66 -23.38 -13.22 -6.42
C ASP A 66 -22.67 -14.53 -6.72
N VAL A 67 -22.60 -15.46 -5.73
CA VAL A 67 -22.00 -16.79 -5.94
C VAL A 67 -22.75 -17.61 -6.97
N GLU A 68 -24.10 -17.58 -6.95
CA GLU A 68 -24.92 -18.29 -7.95
C GLU A 68 -24.73 -17.71 -9.35
N LYS A 69 -24.49 -16.39 -9.42
CA LYS A 69 -24.40 -15.66 -10.68
C LYS A 69 -22.99 -15.65 -11.28
N TRP A 70 -21.97 -15.61 -10.45
CA TRP A 70 -20.58 -15.37 -10.86
C TRP A 70 -19.62 -16.53 -10.55
N GLY A 71 -20.06 -17.49 -9.74
CA GLY A 71 -19.23 -18.54 -9.19
C GLY A 71 -18.56 -18.14 -7.86
N GLU A 72 -17.81 -19.09 -7.29
CA GLU A 72 -17.15 -18.90 -5.99
C GLU A 72 -15.97 -17.93 -6.08
N TYR A 73 -15.32 -17.85 -7.23
CA TYR A 73 -14.16 -16.99 -7.47
C TYR A 73 -14.34 -16.16 -8.73
N VAL A 74 -13.94 -14.90 -8.67
CA VAL A 74 -13.94 -13.98 -9.80
C VAL A 74 -12.54 -13.44 -10.01
N TYR A 75 -12.09 -13.41 -11.27
CA TYR A 75 -10.80 -12.89 -11.67
C TYR A 75 -10.97 -11.48 -12.21
N LEU A 76 -10.36 -10.52 -11.55
CA LEU A 76 -10.53 -9.11 -11.85
C LEU A 76 -9.24 -8.54 -12.42
N ILE A 77 -9.27 -8.07 -13.67
CA ILE A 77 -8.14 -7.38 -14.27
C ILE A 77 -8.21 -5.91 -13.87
N THR A 78 -7.20 -5.43 -13.17
CA THR A 78 -7.09 -4.04 -12.79
C THR A 78 -5.66 -3.52 -12.96
N PHE A 79 -5.53 -2.28 -13.42
CA PHE A 79 -4.23 -1.60 -13.47
C PHE A 79 -3.70 -1.24 -12.07
N LYS A 80 -4.57 -1.30 -11.08
CA LYS A 80 -4.30 -1.01 -9.69
C LYS A 80 -4.25 -2.28 -8.83
N ALA A 81 -3.87 -3.44 -9.40
CA ALA A 81 -3.78 -4.67 -8.61
C ALA A 81 -2.80 -4.57 -7.44
N GLY A 82 -1.80 -3.67 -7.54
CA GLY A 82 -0.88 -3.35 -6.45
C GLY A 82 -1.50 -2.52 -5.32
N ASP A 83 -2.72 -2.02 -5.51
CA ASP A 83 -3.46 -1.26 -4.50
C ASP A 83 -4.28 -2.16 -3.58
N PHE A 84 -4.19 -3.48 -3.75
CA PHE A 84 -4.96 -4.47 -2.99
C PHE A 84 -4.03 -5.45 -2.31
N CYS A 85 -4.51 -5.99 -1.18
CA CYS A 85 -3.83 -7.04 -0.44
C CYS A 85 -4.71 -8.28 -0.32
N VAL A 86 -4.07 -9.43 -0.13
CA VAL A 86 -4.80 -10.67 0.18
C VAL A 86 -5.46 -10.51 1.54
N GLY A 87 -6.76 -10.77 1.62
CA GLY A 87 -7.58 -10.56 2.80
C GLY A 87 -8.47 -9.31 2.72
N ASP A 88 -8.23 -8.42 1.75
CA ASP A 88 -9.07 -7.24 1.57
C ASP A 88 -10.51 -7.65 1.25
N PHE A 89 -11.47 -7.09 1.95
CA PHE A 89 -12.87 -7.14 1.57
C PHE A 89 -13.18 -6.03 0.59
N VAL A 90 -13.70 -6.41 -0.57
CA VAL A 90 -13.82 -5.50 -1.71
C VAL A 90 -15.25 -5.47 -2.25
N GLU A 91 -15.73 -4.28 -2.54
CA GLU A 91 -16.96 -4.04 -3.28
C GLU A 91 -16.64 -3.34 -4.59
N PHE A 92 -17.12 -3.87 -5.70
CA PHE A 92 -16.82 -3.34 -7.02
C PHE A 92 -18.08 -3.03 -7.81
N GLU A 93 -18.09 -1.87 -8.46
CA GLU A 93 -19.01 -1.59 -9.55
C GLU A 93 -18.28 -1.73 -10.89
N PHE A 94 -18.90 -2.42 -11.84
CA PHE A 94 -18.35 -2.62 -13.15
C PHE A 94 -19.41 -2.69 -14.24
N SER A 95 -19.02 -2.39 -15.46
CA SER A 95 -19.84 -2.52 -16.64
C SER A 95 -19.52 -3.82 -17.36
N ARG A 96 -20.53 -4.59 -17.66
CA ARG A 96 -20.43 -5.88 -18.34
C ARG A 96 -21.10 -5.87 -19.69
N TYR A 97 -20.47 -6.54 -20.64
CA TYR A 97 -21.14 -6.98 -21.87
C TYR A 97 -21.72 -8.37 -21.66
N GLU A 98 -23.04 -8.55 -21.78
CA GLU A 98 -23.63 -9.88 -21.70
C GLU A 98 -23.26 -10.71 -22.93
N ARG A 99 -22.59 -11.83 -22.69
CA ARG A 99 -22.52 -12.96 -23.62
C ARG A 99 -23.13 -14.19 -22.98
N PRO A 100 -23.91 -14.98 -23.72
CA PRO A 100 -24.63 -16.12 -23.16
C PRO A 100 -23.77 -17.32 -22.73
N THR A 101 -22.51 -17.40 -23.10
CA THR A 101 -21.69 -18.59 -22.84
C THR A 101 -20.22 -18.22 -22.77
N ASP A 102 -19.59 -18.02 -21.58
CA ASP A 102 -18.29 -18.57 -21.28
C ASP A 102 -17.81 -18.27 -19.86
N ALA A 103 -17.12 -19.24 -19.24
CA ALA A 103 -16.77 -19.27 -17.84
C ALA A 103 -15.49 -18.47 -17.48
N THR A 104 -14.88 -17.77 -18.40
CA THR A 104 -13.73 -16.90 -18.17
C THR A 104 -14.13 -15.44 -18.35
N GLN A 105 -14.57 -14.82 -17.26
CA GLN A 105 -14.97 -13.41 -17.29
C GLN A 105 -13.86 -12.55 -16.75
N TYR A 106 -13.25 -11.74 -17.62
CA TYR A 106 -12.34 -10.68 -17.25
C TYR A 106 -13.15 -9.39 -17.05
N LEU A 107 -13.12 -8.85 -15.85
CA LEU A 107 -13.87 -7.66 -15.48
C LEU A 107 -12.91 -6.51 -15.22
N ARG A 108 -13.27 -5.33 -15.72
CA ARG A 108 -12.55 -4.09 -15.44
C ARG A 108 -13.21 -3.42 -14.25
N ILE A 109 -12.46 -3.16 -13.19
CA ILE A 109 -13.01 -2.69 -11.94
C ILE A 109 -12.41 -1.36 -11.54
N TYR A 110 -13.29 -0.52 -11.05
CA TYR A 110 -12.95 0.69 -10.33
C TYR A 110 -13.48 0.49 -8.90
N PRO A 111 -12.62 0.32 -7.91
CA PRO A 111 -13.08 0.22 -6.52
C PRO A 111 -13.67 1.57 -6.08
N SER A 112 -14.95 1.56 -5.73
CA SER A 112 -15.65 2.77 -5.27
C SER A 112 -15.41 3.08 -3.80
N TYR A 113 -14.95 2.10 -3.02
CA TYR A 113 -14.81 2.21 -1.55
C TYR A 113 -13.40 2.57 -1.08
N LEU A 114 -12.36 2.42 -1.92
CA LEU A 114 -11.00 2.90 -1.56
C LEU A 114 -10.93 4.42 -1.42
N GLU A 115 -12.08 5.07 -1.54
CA GLU A 115 -12.18 6.52 -1.46
C GLU A 115 -12.06 7.08 -0.05
N GLU A 116 -12.21 6.27 0.99
CA GLU A 116 -12.24 6.72 2.38
C GLU A 116 -11.15 6.10 3.28
N GLU A 117 -10.40 5.10 2.80
CA GLU A 117 -9.37 4.45 3.61
C GLU A 117 -7.96 4.97 3.27
N ILE A 118 -7.24 5.40 4.30
CA ILE A 118 -5.82 5.70 4.17
C ILE A 118 -5.05 4.38 4.20
N ARG A 119 -4.26 4.14 3.16
CA ARG A 119 -3.30 3.06 3.16
C ARG A 119 -2.06 3.49 3.94
N TYR A 120 -1.71 2.74 4.95
CA TYR A 120 -0.41 2.85 5.58
C TYR A 120 0.61 2.17 4.69
N LEU A 121 1.33 3.00 3.92
CA LEU A 121 2.36 2.53 3.02
C LEU A 121 3.73 2.66 3.69
N LYS A 122 4.49 1.57 3.57
CA LYS A 122 5.89 1.56 3.99
C LYS A 122 6.14 1.86 5.47
N PRO A 123 5.30 1.57 6.48
CA PRO A 123 5.81 1.61 7.83
C PRO A 123 6.94 0.61 7.99
N ILE A 124 8.09 1.15 8.41
CA ILE A 124 9.31 0.38 8.62
C ILE A 124 9.85 0.69 10.01
N ILE A 125 10.20 -0.34 10.77
CA ILE A 125 10.59 -0.25 12.17
C ILE A 125 12.04 -0.66 12.31
N TYR A 126 12.85 0.21 12.91
CA TYR A 126 14.25 -0.01 13.26
C TYR A 126 14.40 -0.10 14.78
N LEU A 127 15.25 -1.00 15.24
CA LEU A 127 15.53 -1.18 16.66
C LEU A 127 17.03 -1.00 16.93
N TYR A 128 17.37 -0.11 17.83
CA TYR A 128 18.74 0.25 18.20
C TYR A 128 18.93 0.14 19.71
N PRO A 129 19.10 -1.05 20.28
CA PRO A 129 19.43 -1.20 21.68
C PRO A 129 20.91 -0.85 21.96
N GLU A 130 21.25 -0.48 23.18
CA GLU A 130 22.66 -0.18 23.55
C GLU A 130 23.54 -1.45 23.59
N VAL A 131 22.93 -2.61 23.83
CA VAL A 131 23.57 -3.92 23.82
C VAL A 131 22.69 -4.92 23.07
N PRO A 132 23.24 -6.04 22.54
CA PRO A 132 22.40 -7.07 21.91
C PRO A 132 21.25 -7.48 22.83
N THR A 133 20.02 -7.31 22.39
CA THR A 133 18.81 -7.46 23.21
C THR A 133 17.81 -8.34 22.49
N GLU A 134 17.29 -9.35 23.19
CA GLU A 134 16.17 -10.14 22.69
C GLU A 134 14.90 -9.29 22.68
N CYS A 135 14.26 -9.19 21.52
CA CYS A 135 13.10 -8.32 21.31
C CYS A 135 11.91 -9.09 20.73
N SER A 136 10.74 -8.53 21.01
CA SER A 136 9.49 -8.87 20.32
C SER A 136 8.77 -7.59 19.95
N VAL A 137 8.15 -7.57 18.76
CA VAL A 137 7.38 -6.42 18.27
C VAL A 137 6.05 -6.92 17.72
N ARG A 138 4.96 -6.28 18.13
CA ARG A 138 3.63 -6.52 17.57
C ARG A 138 3.02 -5.21 17.10
N VAL A 139 2.44 -5.26 15.92
CA VAL A 139 1.60 -4.18 15.38
C VAL A 139 0.13 -4.55 15.58
N ASP A 140 -0.60 -3.70 16.28
CA ASP A 140 -2.04 -3.81 16.45
C ASP A 140 -2.70 -2.69 15.67
N LEU A 141 -3.31 -3.02 14.54
CA LEU A 141 -3.91 -2.10 13.58
C LEU A 141 -5.41 -2.32 13.50
N ASP A 142 -6.21 -1.26 13.65
CA ASP A 142 -7.68 -1.28 13.58
C ASP A 142 -8.15 -1.62 12.16
N GLY A 143 -7.65 -2.10 11.24
CA GLY A 143 -8.07 -2.52 9.90
C GLY A 143 -7.39 -3.80 9.46
N GLY A 144 -6.31 -4.16 10.14
CA GLY A 144 -5.52 -5.34 9.88
C GLY A 144 -4.33 -5.11 8.95
N LEU A 145 -3.32 -5.95 9.13
CA LEU A 145 -2.09 -5.95 8.35
C LEU A 145 -2.34 -6.62 7.00
N SER A 146 -1.87 -5.98 5.94
CA SER A 146 -2.00 -6.47 4.57
C SER A 146 -0.70 -7.04 4.02
N CYS A 147 0.45 -6.58 4.52
CA CYS A 147 1.76 -7.07 4.13
C CYS A 147 2.74 -6.91 5.29
N THR A 148 3.61 -7.90 5.50
CA THR A 148 4.69 -7.81 6.50
C THR A 148 5.97 -8.48 5.99
N TYR A 149 7.12 -7.94 6.38
CA TYR A 149 8.39 -8.58 6.10
C TYR A 149 9.44 -8.26 7.18
N PRO A 150 10.06 -9.29 7.80
CA PRO A 150 9.68 -10.71 7.71
C PRO A 150 8.21 -10.93 8.11
N GLU A 151 7.71 -12.17 7.94
CA GLU A 151 6.33 -12.52 8.29
C GLU A 151 6.05 -12.25 9.78
N HIS A 152 4.99 -11.46 10.05
CA HIS A 152 4.62 -11.01 11.39
C HIS A 152 4.03 -12.14 12.25
N GLY A 153 3.35 -13.11 11.64
CA GLY A 153 2.61 -14.14 12.37
C GLY A 153 1.46 -13.58 13.23
N ASP A 154 0.69 -14.46 13.86
CA ASP A 154 -0.48 -14.07 14.67
C ASP A 154 -0.09 -13.33 15.97
N SER A 155 1.10 -13.58 16.51
CA SER A 155 1.59 -13.00 17.76
C SER A 155 2.63 -11.90 17.59
N GLY A 156 2.94 -11.49 16.36
CA GLY A 156 3.99 -10.53 16.07
C GLY A 156 5.33 -11.18 15.71
N TRP A 157 6.34 -10.36 15.56
CA TRP A 157 7.75 -10.78 15.45
C TRP A 157 8.29 -11.06 16.84
N ASN A 158 8.71 -12.28 17.11
CA ASN A 158 9.06 -12.70 18.47
C ASN A 158 10.44 -13.33 18.58
N GLY A 159 11.13 -13.04 19.69
CA GLY A 159 12.37 -13.71 20.09
C GLY A 159 13.54 -13.52 19.14
N PHE A 160 13.58 -12.39 18.42
CA PHE A 160 14.73 -12.03 17.63
C PHE A 160 15.72 -11.17 18.43
N LEU A 161 17.01 -11.26 18.10
CA LEU A 161 18.07 -10.48 18.72
C LEU A 161 18.26 -9.18 17.93
N ALA A 162 17.98 -8.03 18.55
CA ALA A 162 18.33 -6.73 18.01
C ALA A 162 19.73 -6.33 18.47
N ASN A 163 20.55 -5.83 17.54
CA ASN A 163 21.92 -5.39 17.80
C ASN A 163 22.00 -3.86 17.77
N PRO A 164 23.03 -3.25 18.43
CA PRO A 164 23.20 -1.80 18.45
C PRO A 164 23.36 -1.14 17.07
N ASP A 165 23.80 -1.88 16.07
CA ASP A 165 23.95 -1.42 14.68
C ASP A 165 22.62 -1.49 13.88
N GLY A 166 21.53 -1.95 14.51
CA GLY A 166 20.23 -2.12 13.90
C GLY A 166 20.01 -3.48 13.21
N THR A 167 21.01 -4.38 13.24
CA THR A 167 20.83 -5.73 12.70
C THR A 167 19.91 -6.56 13.59
N LEU A 168 18.91 -7.19 13.01
CA LEU A 168 17.94 -8.06 13.69
C LEU A 168 18.23 -9.51 13.27
N VAL A 169 18.61 -10.37 14.23
CA VAL A 169 18.91 -11.79 13.99
C VAL A 169 17.74 -12.63 14.48
N PHE A 170 17.06 -13.31 13.58
CA PHE A 170 15.91 -14.13 13.89
C PHE A 170 16.30 -15.54 14.36
N PRO A 171 15.41 -16.30 15.04
CA PRO A 171 15.73 -17.63 15.56
C PRO A 171 16.17 -18.65 14.50
N ASP A 172 15.81 -18.43 13.24
CA ASP A 172 16.22 -19.26 12.09
C ASP A 172 17.59 -18.86 11.51
N GLY A 173 18.26 -17.87 12.11
CA GLY A 173 19.57 -17.37 11.74
C GLY A 173 19.56 -16.35 10.58
N ARG A 174 18.38 -15.95 10.08
CA ARG A 174 18.30 -14.88 9.08
C ARG A 174 18.49 -13.52 9.73
N GLU A 175 19.12 -12.62 8.98
CA GLU A 175 19.39 -11.25 9.39
C GLU A 175 18.53 -10.28 8.60
N TYR A 176 18.00 -9.29 9.31
CA TYR A 176 17.24 -8.18 8.75
C TYR A 176 17.76 -6.88 9.34
N TYR A 177 17.50 -5.74 8.66
CA TYR A 177 17.87 -4.43 9.18
C TYR A 177 16.66 -3.64 9.68
N ALA A 178 15.45 -4.15 9.43
CA ALA A 178 14.19 -3.52 9.84
C ALA A 178 13.04 -4.53 9.80
N LEU A 179 11.95 -4.18 10.45
CA LEU A 179 10.65 -4.85 10.31
C LEU A 179 9.75 -3.96 9.45
N TYR A 180 9.07 -4.55 8.49
CA TYR A 180 8.21 -3.86 7.56
C TYR A 180 6.78 -4.35 7.67
N TRP A 181 5.82 -3.42 7.57
CA TRP A 181 4.42 -3.75 7.50
C TRP A 181 3.64 -2.75 6.62
N GLU A 182 2.51 -3.18 6.13
CA GLU A 182 1.48 -2.35 5.51
C GLU A 182 0.11 -2.76 6.01
N GLY A 183 -0.84 -1.85 5.96
CA GLY A 183 -2.21 -2.11 6.36
C GLY A 183 -3.18 -1.06 5.87
N LEU A 184 -4.46 -1.34 6.06
CA LEU A 184 -5.55 -0.42 5.80
C LEU A 184 -6.12 0.05 7.12
N ASN A 185 -6.41 1.33 7.23
CA ASN A 185 -7.06 1.90 8.39
C ASN A 185 -7.98 3.06 8.00
N GLN A 186 -8.98 3.28 8.83
CA GLN A 186 -9.93 4.40 8.71
C GLN A 186 -9.47 5.61 9.56
N MET A 187 -8.16 5.88 9.62
CA MET A 187 -7.68 7.10 10.26
C MET A 187 -8.18 8.30 9.47
N ASP A 188 -8.80 9.26 10.15
CA ASP A 188 -9.11 10.57 9.60
C ASP A 188 -7.87 11.47 9.79
N PRO A 189 -7.12 11.82 8.71
CA PRO A 189 -5.89 12.59 8.85
C PRO A 189 -6.21 14.03 9.22
N ASP A 190 -5.45 14.57 10.15
CA ASP A 190 -5.48 16.02 10.41
C ASP A 190 -4.73 16.75 9.28
N LEU A 191 -5.48 17.36 8.39
CA LEU A 191 -5.00 18.19 7.29
C LEU A 191 -5.18 19.69 7.56
N THR A 192 -5.50 20.08 8.80
CA THR A 192 -5.68 21.51 9.18
C THR A 192 -4.35 22.22 9.30
N ARG A 193 -3.28 21.51 9.58
CA ARG A 193 -1.90 22.01 9.68
C ARG A 193 -0.94 21.16 8.85
N GLY A 194 0.07 21.82 8.28
CA GLY A 194 1.04 21.15 7.43
C GLY A 194 1.90 22.13 6.66
N PHE A 195 2.32 21.71 5.49
CA PHE A 195 3.24 22.47 4.62
C PHE A 195 2.79 22.34 3.17
N CYS A 196 2.76 23.44 2.45
CA CYS A 196 2.54 23.42 1.00
C CYS A 196 3.92 23.64 0.33
N VAL A 197 4.42 22.60 -0.30
CA VAL A 197 5.79 22.53 -0.85
C VAL A 197 5.70 22.31 -2.35
N LYS A 198 6.51 23.01 -3.14
CA LYS A 198 6.60 22.70 -4.58
C LYS A 198 7.22 21.33 -4.79
N GLY A 199 6.83 20.65 -5.85
CA GLY A 199 7.40 19.35 -6.21
C GLY A 199 8.93 19.39 -6.28
N GLU A 200 9.50 20.40 -6.95
CA GLU A 200 10.95 20.61 -7.09
C GLU A 200 11.69 20.81 -5.75
N ASP A 201 11.02 21.34 -4.74
CA ASP A 201 11.59 21.64 -3.42
C ASP A 201 11.36 20.50 -2.40
N THR A 202 10.64 19.44 -2.79
CA THR A 202 10.20 18.38 -1.87
C THR A 202 11.38 17.65 -1.21
N SER A 203 12.48 17.41 -1.93
CA SER A 203 13.63 16.70 -1.36
C SER A 203 14.28 17.47 -0.21
N GLU A 204 14.52 18.78 -0.39
CA GLU A 204 15.11 19.65 0.63
C GLU A 204 14.18 19.80 1.82
N PHE A 205 12.88 19.95 1.56
CA PHE A 205 11.87 19.99 2.61
C PHE A 205 11.84 18.70 3.44
N LEU A 206 11.86 17.53 2.80
CA LEU A 206 11.83 16.25 3.51
C LEU A 206 13.12 16.04 4.34
N GLU A 207 14.29 16.40 3.81
CA GLU A 207 15.55 16.35 4.58
C GLU A 207 15.45 17.16 5.89
N TRP A 208 14.93 18.39 5.80
CA TRP A 208 14.72 19.24 6.96
C TRP A 208 13.65 18.64 7.90
N ALA A 209 12.46 18.34 7.39
CA ALA A 209 11.34 17.92 8.21
C ALA A 209 11.58 16.60 8.96
N LEU A 210 12.28 15.66 8.33
CA LEU A 210 12.62 14.37 8.95
C LEU A 210 13.72 14.54 10.01
N ALA A 211 14.68 15.43 9.79
CA ALA A 211 15.71 15.76 10.79
C ALA A 211 15.09 16.41 12.04
N GLU A 212 14.14 17.36 11.88
CA GLU A 212 13.40 17.96 12.99
C GLU A 212 12.61 16.92 13.79
N GLN A 213 12.18 15.84 13.16
CA GLN A 213 11.47 14.71 13.78
C GLN A 213 12.42 13.60 14.29
N GLY A 214 13.74 13.83 14.26
CA GLY A 214 14.74 12.98 14.87
C GLY A 214 15.18 11.77 14.05
N LEU A 215 14.88 11.71 12.75
CA LEU A 215 15.44 10.68 11.88
C LEU A 215 16.92 10.98 11.60
N THR A 216 17.72 9.93 11.61
CA THR A 216 19.11 10.02 11.14
C THR A 216 19.14 10.24 9.62
N PRO A 217 20.24 10.77 9.05
CA PRO A 217 20.37 10.89 7.60
C PRO A 217 20.18 9.60 6.83
N ARG A 218 20.48 8.44 7.42
CA ARG A 218 20.28 7.14 6.81
C ARG A 218 18.78 6.79 6.74
N GLU A 219 18.06 6.95 7.82
CA GLU A 219 16.60 6.70 7.89
C GLU A 219 15.84 7.67 7.00
N ALA A 220 16.21 8.97 7.05
CA ALA A 220 15.63 9.97 6.16
C ALA A 220 15.89 9.66 4.68
N ASN A 221 17.08 9.18 4.33
CA ASN A 221 17.40 8.78 2.96
C ASN A 221 16.51 7.64 2.46
N GLU A 222 16.24 6.62 3.28
CA GLU A 222 15.34 5.52 2.92
C GLU A 222 13.89 6.00 2.74
N PHE A 223 13.44 6.92 3.59
CA PHE A 223 12.15 7.59 3.45
C PHE A 223 12.06 8.35 2.12
N ILE A 224 13.04 9.23 1.86
CA ILE A 224 13.06 10.12 0.68
C ILE A 224 13.12 9.31 -0.61
N VAL A 225 13.96 8.28 -0.67
CA VAL A 225 14.06 7.40 -1.87
C VAL A 225 12.72 6.75 -2.21
N TYR A 226 11.89 6.46 -1.23
CA TYR A 226 10.58 5.88 -1.45
C TYR A 226 9.52 6.91 -1.88
N TRP A 227 9.45 8.06 -1.19
CA TRP A 227 8.37 9.04 -1.37
C TRP A 227 8.64 10.05 -2.48
N LEU A 228 9.88 10.51 -2.64
CA LEU A 228 10.23 11.56 -3.60
C LEU A 228 9.79 11.26 -5.05
N PRO A 229 9.94 10.03 -5.59
CA PRO A 229 9.49 9.72 -6.95
C PRO A 229 7.98 9.90 -7.17
N GLN A 230 7.18 9.91 -6.11
CA GLN A 230 5.74 10.07 -6.16
C GLN A 230 5.32 11.54 -6.02
N MET A 231 6.22 12.41 -5.57
CA MET A 231 5.92 13.78 -5.16
C MET A 231 6.62 14.85 -6.01
N GLN A 232 7.83 14.57 -6.52
CA GLN A 232 8.67 15.59 -7.17
C GLN A 232 8.10 16.17 -8.46
N GLU A 233 7.24 15.43 -9.17
CA GLU A 233 6.63 15.89 -10.43
C GLU A 233 5.31 16.64 -10.21
N ASN A 234 4.79 16.72 -8.98
CA ASN A 234 3.61 17.51 -8.66
C ASN A 234 3.93 19.00 -8.69
N GLU A 235 2.98 19.86 -9.05
CA GLU A 235 3.20 21.31 -8.93
C GLU A 235 3.40 21.72 -7.48
N TYR A 236 2.54 21.20 -6.58
CA TYR A 236 2.64 21.34 -5.13
C TYR A 236 2.25 20.05 -4.44
N ASN A 237 2.88 19.82 -3.29
CA ASN A 237 2.51 18.79 -2.32
C ASN A 237 2.02 19.48 -1.05
N VAL A 238 0.84 19.13 -0.59
CA VAL A 238 0.38 19.52 0.76
C VAL A 238 0.65 18.35 1.69
N ILE A 239 1.56 18.58 2.64
CA ILE A 239 2.16 17.56 3.49
C ILE A 239 1.78 17.82 4.93
N SER A 240 1.28 16.81 5.64
CA SER A 240 0.99 16.84 7.07
C SER A 240 1.56 15.61 7.75
N PHE A 241 2.21 15.78 8.89
CA PHE A 241 2.70 14.66 9.69
C PHE A 241 1.68 14.33 10.78
N GLN A 242 1.28 13.06 10.82
CA GLN A 242 0.27 12.57 11.73
C GLN A 242 0.94 12.07 13.02
N THR A 243 0.40 12.47 14.17
CA THR A 243 0.91 12.11 15.49
C THR A 243 -0.08 11.22 16.23
N ASP A 244 -0.96 11.77 17.04
CA ASP A 244 -1.87 11.03 17.90
C ASP A 244 -2.80 10.11 17.11
N GLY A 245 -3.40 10.59 16.02
CA GLY A 245 -4.28 9.79 15.18
C GLY A 245 -3.58 8.53 14.62
N TYR A 246 -2.31 8.66 14.24
CA TYR A 246 -1.52 7.52 13.77
C TYR A 246 -1.18 6.56 14.91
N THR A 247 -0.71 7.07 16.05
CA THR A 247 -0.29 6.24 17.17
C THR A 247 -1.46 5.49 17.82
N ASP A 248 -2.64 6.09 17.82
CA ASP A 248 -3.87 5.47 18.34
C ASP A 248 -4.40 4.38 17.42
N SER A 249 -4.28 4.57 16.11
CA SER A 249 -4.80 3.65 15.10
C SER A 249 -3.87 2.49 14.75
N ALA A 250 -2.56 2.67 14.92
CA ALA A 250 -1.53 1.67 14.71
C ALA A 250 -0.65 1.55 15.97
N ARG A 251 -1.07 0.73 16.92
CA ARG A 251 -0.35 0.55 18.18
C ARG A 251 0.84 -0.36 18.00
N LEU A 252 1.99 0.03 18.58
CA LEU A 252 3.17 -0.81 18.66
C LEU A 252 3.36 -1.33 20.10
N GLU A 253 3.36 -2.65 20.23
CA GLU A 253 3.78 -3.33 21.45
C GLU A 253 5.20 -3.84 21.28
N ILE A 254 6.15 -3.31 22.06
CA ILE A 254 7.57 -3.62 21.96
C ILE A 254 8.07 -4.15 23.28
N THR A 255 8.75 -5.27 23.26
CA THR A 255 9.34 -5.90 24.45
C THR A 255 10.83 -6.18 24.18
N PRO A 256 11.76 -5.71 25.05
CA PRO A 256 11.50 -4.80 26.17
C PRO A 256 11.01 -3.44 25.71
N THR A 257 10.35 -2.68 26.59
CA THR A 257 9.90 -1.33 26.27
C THR A 257 11.10 -0.43 25.93
N PRO A 258 11.09 0.26 24.79
CA PRO A 258 12.18 1.17 24.43
C PRO A 258 12.21 2.40 25.34
N ASP A 259 13.41 2.94 25.56
CA ASP A 259 13.60 4.21 26.26
C ASP A 259 13.17 5.40 25.38
N THR A 260 13.35 5.26 24.06
CA THR A 260 12.93 6.27 23.05
C THR A 260 12.16 5.62 21.92
N LEU A 261 10.98 6.14 21.60
CA LEU A 261 10.16 5.73 20.47
C LEU A 261 9.90 6.95 19.59
N ILE A 262 10.41 6.92 18.37
CA ILE A 262 10.20 7.96 17.34
C ILE A 262 9.29 7.37 16.27
N ARG A 263 8.13 8.01 16.03
CA ARG A 263 7.18 7.58 15.01
C ARG A 263 6.84 8.74 14.08
N VAL A 264 7.15 8.59 12.80
CA VAL A 264 6.93 9.61 11.76
C VAL A 264 5.97 9.04 10.72
N PHE A 265 4.80 9.62 10.59
CA PHE A 265 3.84 9.22 9.58
C PHE A 265 3.42 10.44 8.75
N MET A 266 3.79 10.44 7.48
CA MET A 266 3.48 11.51 6.54
C MET A 266 2.19 11.20 5.78
N THR A 267 1.28 12.17 5.74
CA THR A 267 0.20 12.18 4.75
C THR A 267 0.42 13.33 3.78
N TYR A 268 0.09 13.12 2.51
CA TYR A 268 0.17 14.18 1.51
C TYR A 268 -0.90 14.03 0.44
N TYR A 269 -1.20 15.13 -0.23
CA TYR A 269 -1.93 15.16 -1.49
C TYR A 269 -1.32 16.16 -2.47
N SER A 270 -1.49 15.91 -3.76
CA SER A 270 -1.03 16.80 -4.81
C SER A 270 -2.00 17.97 -5.02
N SER A 271 -1.48 19.14 -5.40
CA SER A 271 -2.29 20.30 -5.76
C SER A 271 -1.68 21.03 -6.97
N ASP A 272 -2.54 21.48 -7.89
CA ASP A 272 -2.14 22.27 -9.07
C ASP A 272 -1.93 23.77 -8.74
N ALA A 273 -2.14 24.17 -7.50
CA ALA A 273 -1.97 25.54 -7.02
C ALA A 273 -1.51 25.56 -5.56
N PRO A 274 -0.82 26.62 -5.11
CA PRO A 274 -0.42 26.75 -3.73
C PRO A 274 -1.65 26.75 -2.81
N VAL A 275 -1.55 26.01 -1.71
CA VAL A 275 -2.58 25.91 -0.66
C VAL A 275 -2.10 26.68 0.56
N GLU A 276 -2.94 27.59 1.06
CA GLU A 276 -2.68 28.27 2.34
C GLU A 276 -3.04 27.31 3.48
N ILE A 277 -2.06 26.95 4.28
CA ILE A 277 -2.19 26.01 5.39
C ILE A 277 -1.36 26.50 6.58
N GLU A 278 -1.86 26.34 7.80
CA GLU A 278 -1.11 26.64 9.01
C GLU A 278 0.06 25.67 9.18
N ALA A 279 1.27 26.18 9.42
CA ALA A 279 2.45 25.34 9.58
C ALA A 279 2.37 24.46 10.83
N GLN A 280 2.81 23.21 10.72
CA GLN A 280 3.00 22.32 11.87
C GLN A 280 4.31 22.68 12.58
N GLU A 281 4.30 22.57 13.92
CA GLU A 281 5.53 22.52 14.70
C GLU A 281 6.04 21.07 14.70
N LEU A 282 7.23 20.88 14.12
CA LEU A 282 7.92 19.59 14.12
C LEU A 282 8.92 19.57 15.27
N SER A 283 8.94 18.48 16.01
CA SER A 283 9.88 18.31 17.12
C SER A 283 10.12 16.83 17.39
N CYS A 284 11.26 16.53 17.99
CA CYS A 284 11.62 15.20 18.41
C CYS A 284 12.18 15.21 19.85
N CYS A 285 12.11 14.04 20.49
CA CYS A 285 12.87 13.78 21.72
C CYS A 285 14.32 13.36 21.40
N ASP A 286 15.22 13.57 22.36
CA ASP A 286 16.59 13.04 22.27
C ASP A 286 16.55 11.50 22.19
N ARG A 287 17.41 10.91 21.38
CA ARG A 287 17.61 9.46 21.31
C ARG A 287 18.42 9.02 22.54
N LEU A 288 17.76 8.39 23.49
CA LEU A 288 18.35 7.89 24.72
C LEU A 288 18.10 6.37 24.84
N GLY A 289 19.11 5.65 25.27
CA GLY A 289 19.00 4.22 25.56
C GLY A 289 18.55 3.38 24.36
N PHE A 290 17.72 2.38 24.61
CA PHE A 290 17.09 1.58 23.57
C PHE A 290 16.13 2.43 22.75
N THR A 291 16.53 2.77 21.53
CA THR A 291 15.76 3.61 20.62
C THR A 291 15.07 2.75 19.55
N VAL A 292 13.79 2.99 19.34
CA VAL A 292 13.02 2.43 18.22
C VAL A 292 12.54 3.57 17.34
N VAL A 293 12.68 3.40 16.04
CA VAL A 293 12.23 4.38 15.04
C VAL A 293 11.28 3.70 14.09
N GLU A 294 10.14 4.31 13.84
CA GLU A 294 9.22 3.90 12.79
C GLU A 294 8.91 5.08 11.90
N TRP A 295 8.90 4.84 10.60
CA TRP A 295 8.39 5.82 9.66
C TRP A 295 7.54 5.17 8.57
N GLY A 296 6.56 5.89 8.09
CA GLY A 296 5.65 5.50 7.03
C GLY A 296 4.90 6.69 6.47
N GLY A 297 3.89 6.45 5.67
CA GLY A 297 3.05 7.51 5.13
C GLY A 297 1.91 6.99 4.26
N GLY A 298 1.19 7.93 3.66
CA GLY A 298 0.11 7.64 2.73
C GLY A 298 -0.26 8.87 1.89
N GLU A 299 -0.64 8.62 0.65
CA GLU A 299 -1.34 9.63 -0.14
C GLU A 299 -2.79 9.69 0.31
N VAL A 300 -3.32 10.89 0.49
CA VAL A 300 -4.69 11.13 0.92
C VAL A 300 -5.43 11.95 -0.13
N LYS A 301 -6.75 11.93 -0.09
CA LYS A 301 -7.53 12.79 -0.95
C LYS A 301 -7.40 14.25 -0.53
N LYS A 302 -7.40 15.11 -1.52
CA LYS A 302 -7.57 16.53 -1.31
C LYS A 302 -8.94 16.77 -0.69
N PRO A 303 -9.02 17.48 0.47
CA PRO A 303 -10.28 17.85 1.12
C PRO A 303 -11.25 18.62 0.23
#